data_a5c4babdc3404d9efcb575fddfe69e2f
#
_entry.id   a5c4babdc3404d9efcb575fddfe69e2f
#
_cell.length_a   1.000
_cell.length_b   1.000
_cell.length_c   1.000
_cell.angle_alpha   90.00
_cell.angle_beta   90.00
_cell.angle_gamma   90.00
#
_symmetry.space_group_name_H-M   'P 1'
#
loop_
_entity.id
_entity.type
_entity.pdbx_description
1 polymer ?
#
loop_
_entity_poly.entity_id
_entity_poly.type
_entity_poly.pdbx_seq_one_letter_code
_entity_poly.pdbx_strand_id
1 'polypeptide(L)'
;MALKSYKPTTPGQRGLVLIDRSELWKGRPLKALTHGLSKNGGRNNTGRITMFHQGGGAKRLYRIVDFKRTKFDMPAVVERIEYDPNRTAFIALIKYGDGTLNYILAPQRLAVGDSVVAGAKTDVKPGNAMPFSGMPIGTIVHNVELKQGKGGQLARAAGTYAQFVGRDGGYAQIRLSSGELRMVRQECMATIGAVSNPDNSNQNLGKAGRKRHMGVRPTVRGVAMNPIDHPHGGGEGRTSGGRHPVTPWGKGTKGTKTRKNKSTDKYIVRSRNAKKGR
;
A
#
# COMPACT_ATOMS: atom_id res chain seq x y z
N MET A 1 3.70 3.46 16.72
CA MET A 1 2.71 2.51 17.30
C MET A 1 3.41 1.21 17.59
N ALA A 2 3.06 0.59 18.71
CA ALA A 2 3.72 -0.62 19.19
C ALA A 2 3.03 -1.89 18.64
N LEU A 3 3.78 -2.98 18.58
CA LEU A 3 3.24 -4.31 18.36
C LEU A 3 2.72 -4.86 19.70
N LYS A 4 1.55 -5.47 19.68
CA LYS A 4 0.93 -6.12 20.82
C LYS A 4 1.01 -7.64 20.67
N SER A 5 1.73 -8.28 21.58
CA SER A 5 1.77 -9.72 21.73
C SER A 5 0.72 -10.19 22.75
N TYR A 6 0.36 -11.47 22.71
CA TYR A 6 -0.68 -12.04 23.55
C TYR A 6 -0.14 -13.24 24.32
N LYS A 7 -0.67 -13.51 25.51
CA LYS A 7 -0.35 -14.71 26.29
C LYS A 7 -0.73 -15.97 25.48
N PRO A 8 0.10 -17.02 25.49
CA PRO A 8 -0.12 -18.23 24.68
C PRO A 8 -1.16 -19.17 25.30
N THR A 9 -2.35 -18.67 25.60
CA THR A 9 -3.43 -19.44 26.24
C THR A 9 -4.09 -20.44 25.30
N THR A 10 -4.03 -20.22 23.99
CA THR A 10 -4.55 -21.11 22.95
C THR A 10 -3.58 -21.22 21.78
N PRO A 11 -3.65 -22.29 20.94
CA PRO A 11 -2.80 -22.42 19.76
C PRO A 11 -2.87 -21.19 18.83
N GLY A 12 -4.04 -20.57 18.67
CA GLY A 12 -4.23 -19.40 17.83
C GLY A 12 -3.70 -18.08 18.43
N GLN A 13 -3.37 -18.06 19.71
CA GLN A 13 -2.79 -16.89 20.40
C GLN A 13 -1.29 -17.05 20.62
N ARG A 14 -0.74 -18.26 20.56
CA ARG A 14 0.68 -18.56 20.85
C ARG A 14 1.65 -17.69 20.05
N GLY A 15 1.42 -17.49 18.79
CA GLY A 15 2.28 -16.65 17.94
C GLY A 15 1.60 -15.36 17.46
N LEU A 16 0.53 -14.95 18.14
CA LEU A 16 -0.25 -13.79 17.72
C LEU A 16 0.47 -12.49 18.05
N VAL A 17 0.77 -11.70 17.02
CA VAL A 17 1.33 -10.35 17.14
C VAL A 17 0.50 -9.42 16.26
N LEU A 18 -0.14 -8.43 16.83
CA LEU A 18 -0.97 -7.46 16.12
C LEU A 18 -0.47 -6.04 16.39
N ILE A 19 -0.88 -5.11 15.53
CA ILE A 19 -0.66 -3.68 15.76
C ILE A 19 -1.58 -3.20 16.86
N ASP A 20 -1.04 -2.44 17.79
CA ASP A 20 -1.84 -1.70 18.75
C ASP A 20 -2.58 -0.56 18.05
N ARG A 21 -3.88 -0.47 18.31
CA ARG A 21 -4.78 0.54 17.75
C ARG A 21 -5.42 1.40 18.85
N SER A 22 -4.85 1.41 20.02
CA SER A 22 -5.39 2.14 21.18
C SER A 22 -5.54 3.64 20.90
N GLU A 23 -4.58 4.21 20.18
CA GLU A 23 -4.52 5.65 19.84
C GLU A 23 -5.44 6.03 18.66
N LEU A 24 -5.99 5.06 17.93
CA LEU A 24 -6.85 5.33 16.80
C LEU A 24 -8.29 5.57 17.24
N TRP A 25 -9.01 6.36 16.45
CA TRP A 25 -10.44 6.58 16.61
C TRP A 25 -11.21 5.24 16.60
N LYS A 26 -12.04 5.02 17.63
CA LYS A 26 -12.79 3.77 17.83
C LYS A 26 -14.22 3.83 17.30
N GLY A 27 -14.68 5.02 16.91
CA GLY A 27 -16.02 5.25 16.39
C GLY A 27 -16.20 4.84 14.93
N ARG A 28 -17.38 5.13 14.39
CA ARG A 28 -17.71 4.87 12.99
C ARG A 28 -17.03 5.90 12.07
N PRO A 29 -16.69 5.51 10.83
CA PRO A 29 -16.18 6.46 9.83
C PRO A 29 -17.27 7.48 9.45
N LEU A 30 -16.85 8.60 8.88
CA LEU A 30 -17.77 9.64 8.40
C LEU A 30 -18.63 9.07 7.26
N LYS A 31 -19.96 9.02 7.46
CA LYS A 31 -20.91 8.40 6.52
C LYS A 31 -20.85 9.03 5.13
N ALA A 32 -20.74 10.36 5.04
CA ALA A 32 -20.69 11.10 3.79
C ALA A 32 -19.47 10.72 2.91
N LEU A 33 -18.36 10.29 3.52
CA LEU A 33 -17.13 9.86 2.84
C LEU A 33 -16.99 8.34 2.75
N THR A 34 -18.08 7.59 2.90
CA THR A 34 -18.03 6.12 2.81
C THR A 34 -19.13 5.58 1.90
N HIS A 35 -18.81 4.49 1.19
CA HIS A 35 -19.81 3.74 0.43
C HIS A 35 -19.61 2.22 0.61
N GLY A 36 -20.63 1.45 0.27
CA GLY A 36 -20.59 0.00 0.31
C GLY A 36 -19.54 -0.54 -0.65
N LEU A 37 -18.79 -1.57 -0.23
CA LEU A 37 -17.82 -2.25 -1.07
C LEU A 37 -18.38 -3.63 -1.44
N SER A 38 -18.76 -3.82 -2.72
CA SER A 38 -19.10 -5.12 -3.29
C SER A 38 -17.86 -5.98 -3.48
N LYS A 39 -18.03 -7.29 -3.40
CA LYS A 39 -16.94 -8.26 -3.52
C LYS A 39 -17.17 -9.17 -4.71
N ASN A 40 -16.22 -9.23 -5.63
CA ASN A 40 -16.32 -10.02 -6.86
C ASN A 40 -15.77 -11.46 -6.69
N GLY A 41 -15.16 -11.79 -5.53
CA GLY A 41 -14.57 -13.10 -5.29
C GLY A 41 -13.50 -13.49 -6.33
N GLY A 42 -12.76 -12.53 -6.87
CA GLY A 42 -11.73 -12.74 -7.89
C GLY A 42 -12.27 -12.95 -9.31
N ARG A 43 -13.56 -12.69 -9.56
CA ARG A 43 -14.19 -12.79 -10.90
C ARG A 43 -14.03 -11.48 -11.65
N ASN A 44 -13.87 -11.59 -12.97
CA ASN A 44 -13.88 -10.45 -13.89
C ASN A 44 -15.33 -10.09 -14.33
N ASN A 45 -15.46 -9.17 -15.27
CA ASN A 45 -16.75 -8.74 -15.84
C ASN A 45 -17.52 -9.86 -16.55
N THR A 46 -16.84 -10.93 -17.02
CA THR A 46 -17.47 -12.12 -17.65
C THR A 46 -17.77 -13.23 -16.64
N GLY A 47 -17.59 -13.01 -15.34
CA GLY A 47 -17.83 -13.98 -14.28
C GLY A 47 -16.74 -15.05 -14.11
N ARG A 48 -15.67 -15.03 -14.92
CA ARG A 48 -14.56 -15.99 -14.82
C ARG A 48 -13.58 -15.62 -13.72
N ILE A 49 -13.05 -16.61 -13.02
CA ILE A 49 -12.03 -16.40 -11.99
C ILE A 49 -10.71 -16.03 -12.69
N THR A 50 -10.29 -14.76 -12.52
CA THR A 50 -9.00 -14.25 -13.00
C THR A 50 -7.98 -14.10 -11.87
N MET A 51 -8.43 -14.09 -10.64
CA MET A 51 -7.59 -14.04 -9.44
C MET A 51 -8.05 -15.08 -8.43
N PHE A 52 -7.22 -16.11 -8.22
CA PHE A 52 -7.54 -17.22 -7.32
C PHE A 52 -7.48 -16.81 -5.84
N HIS A 53 -8.07 -17.65 -5.00
CA HIS A 53 -8.00 -17.58 -3.54
C HIS A 53 -8.55 -16.28 -2.95
N GLN A 54 -9.51 -15.64 -3.61
CA GLN A 54 -10.27 -14.51 -3.08
C GLN A 54 -11.72 -14.90 -2.83
N GLY A 55 -12.30 -14.32 -1.79
CA GLY A 55 -13.74 -14.48 -1.46
C GLY A 55 -14.02 -14.51 0.02
N GLY A 56 -15.28 -14.33 0.37
CA GLY A 56 -15.72 -14.22 1.76
C GLY A 56 -15.17 -12.98 2.46
N GLY A 57 -14.79 -13.14 3.73
CA GLY A 57 -14.26 -12.07 4.56
C GLY A 57 -15.34 -11.16 5.15
N ALA A 58 -14.97 -10.31 6.11
CA ALA A 58 -15.85 -9.37 6.77
C ALA A 58 -16.41 -8.32 5.79
N LYS A 59 -17.66 -7.87 6.00
CA LYS A 59 -18.24 -6.74 5.27
C LYS A 59 -17.44 -5.47 5.54
N ARG A 60 -17.16 -4.69 4.50
CA ARG A 60 -16.36 -3.47 4.60
C ARG A 60 -17.06 -2.30 3.94
N LEU A 61 -16.83 -1.11 4.50
CA LEU A 61 -17.13 0.15 3.84
C LEU A 61 -15.83 0.68 3.21
N TYR A 62 -15.93 1.19 1.99
CA TYR A 62 -14.83 1.91 1.37
C TYR A 62 -14.80 3.35 1.86
N ARG A 63 -13.62 3.90 2.16
CA ARG A 63 -13.41 5.32 2.50
C ARG A 63 -12.90 6.04 1.28
N ILE A 64 -13.59 7.13 0.94
CA ILE A 64 -13.15 8.03 -0.13
C ILE A 64 -11.97 8.83 0.42
N VAL A 65 -10.76 8.54 -0.07
CA VAL A 65 -9.54 9.20 0.35
C VAL A 65 -9.11 10.17 -0.75
N ASP A 66 -8.81 11.40 -0.37
CA ASP A 66 -8.30 12.43 -1.26
C ASP A 66 -6.82 12.19 -1.56
N PHE A 67 -6.54 11.60 -2.73
CA PHE A 67 -5.19 11.38 -3.23
C PHE A 67 -4.67 12.55 -4.07
N LYS A 68 -5.53 13.55 -4.38
CA LYS A 68 -5.19 14.66 -5.26
C LYS A 68 -4.77 15.91 -4.50
N ARG A 69 -5.39 16.14 -3.33
CA ARG A 69 -5.14 17.34 -2.49
C ARG A 69 -5.36 18.62 -3.29
N THR A 70 -6.55 18.77 -3.89
CA THR A 70 -6.87 19.85 -4.83
C THR A 70 -7.18 21.20 -4.17
N LYS A 71 -7.41 21.25 -2.86
CA LYS A 71 -7.61 22.51 -2.14
C LYS A 71 -6.25 23.11 -1.78
N PHE A 72 -5.77 24.00 -2.66
CA PHE A 72 -4.49 24.68 -2.48
C PHE A 72 -4.61 25.85 -1.51
N ASP A 73 -3.51 26.10 -0.78
CA ASP A 73 -3.30 27.23 0.12
C ASP A 73 -4.34 27.37 1.23
N MET A 74 -5.16 26.33 1.45
CA MET A 74 -6.16 26.28 2.51
C MET A 74 -5.68 25.34 3.61
N PRO A 75 -5.43 25.84 4.83
CA PRO A 75 -5.05 25.01 5.96
C PRO A 75 -6.22 24.10 6.39
N ALA A 76 -5.88 22.87 6.73
CA ALA A 76 -6.80 21.92 7.31
C ALA A 76 -6.23 21.36 8.62
N VAL A 77 -7.08 21.16 9.61
CA VAL A 77 -6.71 20.59 10.91
C VAL A 77 -7.06 19.12 10.95
N VAL A 78 -6.18 18.30 11.50
CA VAL A 78 -6.41 16.87 11.71
C VAL A 78 -7.38 16.68 12.88
N GLU A 79 -8.61 16.23 12.62
CA GLU A 79 -9.60 15.94 13.66
C GLU A 79 -9.34 14.61 14.36
N ARG A 80 -8.99 13.57 13.60
CA ARG A 80 -8.76 12.21 14.13
C ARG A 80 -8.01 11.33 13.14
N ILE A 81 -7.38 10.26 13.66
CA ILE A 81 -6.71 9.23 12.87
C ILE A 81 -7.53 7.94 12.99
N GLU A 82 -7.85 7.31 11.85
CA GLU A 82 -8.72 6.16 11.76
C GLU A 82 -8.04 4.93 11.16
N TYR A 83 -8.52 3.76 11.56
CA TYR A 83 -8.22 2.50 10.90
C TYR A 83 -9.07 2.33 9.63
N ASP A 84 -8.44 2.00 8.50
CA ASP A 84 -9.14 1.63 7.27
C ASP A 84 -8.92 0.14 6.97
N PRO A 85 -9.99 -0.70 6.92
CA PRO A 85 -9.86 -2.13 6.60
C PRO A 85 -9.49 -2.41 5.13
N ASN A 86 -9.48 -1.40 4.26
CA ASN A 86 -9.22 -1.55 2.83
C ASN A 86 -7.75 -1.29 2.46
N ARG A 87 -6.97 -0.76 3.40
CA ARG A 87 -5.54 -0.48 3.22
C ARG A 87 -4.74 -0.80 4.46
N THR A 88 -3.45 -0.90 4.31
CA THR A 88 -2.52 -1.20 5.41
C THR A 88 -2.13 0.07 6.19
N ALA A 89 -2.18 1.23 5.54
CA ALA A 89 -1.94 2.54 6.13
C ALA A 89 -3.16 3.02 6.94
N PHE A 90 -2.93 3.87 7.94
CA PHE A 90 -4.00 4.62 8.58
C PHE A 90 -4.39 5.82 7.74
N ILE A 91 -5.59 6.35 7.98
CA ILE A 91 -6.13 7.55 7.36
C ILE A 91 -6.38 8.62 8.41
N ALA A 92 -6.23 9.88 8.04
CA ALA A 92 -6.57 11.01 8.88
C ALA A 92 -7.79 11.72 8.31
N LEU A 93 -8.75 12.03 9.15
CA LEU A 93 -9.84 12.93 8.82
C LEU A 93 -9.35 14.35 9.08
N ILE A 94 -9.38 15.18 8.06
CA ILE A 94 -8.98 16.58 8.12
C ILE A 94 -10.19 17.48 7.87
N LYS A 95 -10.22 18.62 8.56
CA LYS A 95 -11.24 19.66 8.41
C LYS A 95 -10.57 20.93 7.88
N TYR A 96 -11.03 21.38 6.73
CA TYR A 96 -10.57 22.63 6.12
C TYR A 96 -11.24 23.84 6.79
N GLY A 97 -10.66 25.03 6.59
CA GLY A 97 -11.19 26.28 7.11
C GLY A 97 -12.63 26.61 6.65
N ASP A 98 -13.03 26.07 5.49
CA ASP A 98 -14.40 26.18 4.95
C ASP A 98 -15.39 25.14 5.56
N GLY A 99 -14.96 24.36 6.53
CA GLY A 99 -15.76 23.32 7.17
C GLY A 99 -15.82 22.00 6.42
N THR A 100 -15.25 21.89 5.20
CA THR A 100 -15.24 20.64 4.43
C THR A 100 -14.36 19.59 5.11
N LEU A 101 -14.83 18.35 5.13
CA LEU A 101 -14.11 17.21 5.68
C LEU A 101 -13.59 16.31 4.57
N ASN A 102 -12.33 15.88 4.63
CA ASN A 102 -11.73 14.92 3.73
C ASN A 102 -10.88 13.89 4.48
N TYR A 103 -10.78 12.67 3.91
CA TYR A 103 -9.77 11.70 4.35
C TYR A 103 -8.49 11.84 3.54
N ILE A 104 -7.35 11.80 4.23
CA ILE A 104 -6.01 11.69 3.62
C ILE A 104 -5.29 10.47 4.16
N LEU A 105 -4.21 10.04 3.50
CA LEU A 105 -3.28 9.07 4.11
C LEU A 105 -2.59 9.75 5.29
N ALA A 106 -2.60 9.10 6.45
CA ALA A 106 -1.87 9.59 7.60
C ALA A 106 -0.37 9.29 7.44
N PRO A 107 0.52 10.30 7.41
CA PRO A 107 1.95 10.07 7.52
C PRO A 107 2.35 9.67 8.96
N GLN A 108 3.58 9.19 9.11
CA GLN A 108 4.19 9.01 10.42
C GLN A 108 4.34 10.38 11.10
N ARG A 109 4.21 10.39 12.43
CA ARG A 109 4.35 11.58 13.29
C ARG A 109 3.26 12.64 13.09
N LEU A 110 2.19 12.35 12.34
CA LEU A 110 1.02 13.22 12.31
C LEU A 110 0.18 12.96 13.57
N ALA A 111 -0.18 14.03 14.27
CA ALA A 111 -1.02 13.98 15.47
C ALA A 111 -2.38 14.65 15.22
N VAL A 112 -3.33 14.38 16.10
CA VAL A 112 -4.61 15.10 16.14
C VAL A 112 -4.34 16.55 16.58
N GLY A 113 -4.94 17.50 15.87
CA GLY A 113 -4.71 18.94 16.06
C GLY A 113 -3.64 19.53 15.14
N ASP A 114 -2.83 18.71 14.47
CA ASP A 114 -1.85 19.22 13.50
C ASP A 114 -2.52 19.91 12.32
N SER A 115 -1.88 20.95 11.80
CA SER A 115 -2.31 21.65 10.58
C SER A 115 -1.56 21.09 9.37
N VAL A 116 -2.30 20.82 8.30
CA VAL A 116 -1.77 20.35 7.02
C VAL A 116 -2.27 21.22 5.87
N VAL A 117 -1.35 21.54 4.95
CA VAL A 117 -1.62 22.41 3.80
C VAL A 117 -1.17 21.73 2.50
N ALA A 118 -1.86 21.99 1.42
CA ALA A 118 -1.41 21.68 0.07
C ALA A 118 -1.22 22.99 -0.71
N GLY A 119 -0.11 23.17 -1.42
CA GLY A 119 0.16 24.40 -2.15
C GLY A 119 1.37 24.27 -3.07
N ALA A 120 1.66 25.32 -3.82
CA ALA A 120 2.82 25.36 -4.71
C ALA A 120 4.15 25.30 -3.94
N LYS A 121 4.18 25.90 -2.75
CA LYS A 121 5.31 25.87 -1.82
C LYS A 121 4.77 25.90 -0.40
N THR A 122 5.06 24.87 0.37
CA THR A 122 4.61 24.73 1.76
C THR A 122 5.79 24.37 2.67
N ASP A 123 5.63 24.51 3.98
CA ASP A 123 6.63 24.05 4.95
C ASP A 123 6.88 22.55 4.82
N VAL A 124 8.11 22.11 5.12
CA VAL A 124 8.49 20.69 5.12
C VAL A 124 8.01 20.03 6.42
N LYS A 125 6.68 19.92 6.56
CA LYS A 125 6.01 19.25 7.70
C LYS A 125 5.27 17.99 7.23
N PRO A 126 5.24 16.91 8.02
CA PRO A 126 4.48 15.70 7.66
C PRO A 126 3.02 16.01 7.37
N GLY A 127 2.51 15.53 6.23
CA GLY A 127 1.13 15.75 5.80
C GLY A 127 0.93 16.93 4.83
N ASN A 128 1.88 17.85 4.73
CA ASN A 128 1.85 18.90 3.72
C ASN A 128 2.11 18.31 2.31
N ALA A 129 1.47 18.86 1.30
CA ALA A 129 1.61 18.41 -0.08
C ALA A 129 2.04 19.55 -0.98
N MET A 130 3.03 19.29 -1.84
CA MET A 130 3.51 20.26 -2.82
C MET A 130 4.09 19.54 -4.04
N PRO A 131 4.22 20.22 -5.18
CA PRO A 131 4.94 19.69 -6.34
C PRO A 131 6.44 19.58 -6.06
N PHE A 132 7.14 18.69 -6.77
CA PHE A 132 8.59 18.53 -6.62
C PHE A 132 9.37 19.80 -6.99
N SER A 133 8.80 20.70 -7.80
CA SER A 133 9.40 21.98 -8.13
C SER A 133 9.61 22.87 -6.89
N GLY A 134 8.69 22.83 -5.92
CA GLY A 134 8.80 23.58 -4.65
C GLY A 134 9.52 22.87 -3.52
N MET A 135 9.82 21.59 -3.67
CA MET A 135 10.28 20.72 -2.59
C MET A 135 11.82 20.71 -2.47
N PRO A 136 12.42 20.76 -1.27
CA PRO A 136 13.86 20.57 -1.07
C PRO A 136 14.33 19.17 -1.46
N ILE A 137 15.54 19.06 -2.00
CA ILE A 137 16.20 17.78 -2.29
C ILE A 137 16.46 17.05 -0.96
N GLY A 138 16.37 15.71 -0.96
CA GLY A 138 16.54 14.88 0.23
C GLY A 138 15.24 14.60 0.98
N THR A 139 14.16 15.33 0.69
CA THR A 139 12.87 15.18 1.39
C THR A 139 12.30 13.76 1.21
N ILE A 140 11.81 13.21 2.31
CA ILE A 140 11.05 11.96 2.32
C ILE A 140 9.58 12.27 2.02
N VAL A 141 9.01 11.55 1.05
CA VAL A 141 7.65 11.78 0.55
C VAL A 141 6.87 10.49 0.39
N HIS A 142 5.56 10.61 0.35
CA HIS A 142 4.63 9.55 0.01
C HIS A 142 3.50 10.07 -0.88
N ASN A 143 2.57 9.22 -1.27
CA ASN A 143 1.43 9.59 -2.12
C ASN A 143 1.86 10.36 -3.38
N VAL A 144 2.87 9.86 -4.07
CA VAL A 144 3.50 10.53 -5.22
C VAL A 144 2.68 10.32 -6.48
N GLU A 145 2.41 11.38 -7.21
CA GLU A 145 1.78 11.34 -8.53
C GLU A 145 2.76 10.86 -9.61
N LEU A 146 2.23 10.18 -10.62
CA LEU A 146 2.95 9.82 -11.85
C LEU A 146 2.63 10.73 -13.03
N LYS A 147 1.46 11.36 -12.99
CA LYS A 147 0.98 12.38 -13.93
C LYS A 147 0.30 13.46 -13.12
N GLN A 148 0.57 14.69 -13.47
CA GLN A 148 -0.02 15.86 -12.82
C GLN A 148 -1.56 15.77 -12.76
N GLY A 149 -2.15 16.06 -11.61
CA GLY A 149 -3.59 16.08 -11.37
C GLY A 149 -4.29 14.72 -11.35
N LYS A 150 -3.55 13.61 -11.59
CA LYS A 150 -4.14 12.26 -11.54
C LYS A 150 -4.37 11.76 -10.11
N GLY A 151 -3.66 12.32 -9.15
CA GLY A 151 -3.61 11.87 -7.77
C GLY A 151 -2.48 10.87 -7.51
N GLY A 152 -2.08 10.75 -6.27
CA GLY A 152 -0.95 9.92 -5.85
C GLY A 152 -1.14 8.44 -6.17
N GLN A 153 -0.10 7.81 -6.69
CA GLN A 153 -0.08 6.41 -7.11
C GLN A 153 1.05 5.61 -6.47
N LEU A 154 2.19 6.23 -6.14
CA LEU A 154 3.34 5.57 -5.53
C LEU A 154 3.41 5.84 -4.02
N ALA A 155 4.05 4.94 -3.28
CA ALA A 155 4.29 5.04 -1.85
C ALA A 155 3.01 5.32 -1.03
N ARG A 156 2.00 4.45 -1.11
CA ARG A 156 0.71 4.57 -0.40
C ARG A 156 0.45 3.47 0.62
N ALA A 157 1.25 2.42 0.62
CA ALA A 157 1.13 1.32 1.59
C ALA A 157 1.79 1.69 2.92
N ALA A 158 1.43 0.97 4.00
CA ALA A 158 1.99 1.17 5.33
C ALA A 158 3.53 1.18 5.31
N GLY A 159 4.13 2.16 5.99
CA GLY A 159 5.57 2.31 6.12
C GLY A 159 6.34 2.64 4.85
N THR A 160 5.67 2.75 3.69
CA THR A 160 6.37 3.07 2.43
C THR A 160 6.65 4.56 2.31
N TYR A 161 7.71 4.85 1.57
CA TYR A 161 8.12 6.21 1.24
C TYR A 161 8.90 6.23 -0.07
N ALA A 162 9.10 7.41 -0.60
CA ALA A 162 10.07 7.70 -1.63
C ALA A 162 10.98 8.83 -1.15
N GLN A 163 12.24 8.83 -1.56
CA GLN A 163 13.16 9.92 -1.28
C GLN A 163 13.34 10.74 -2.55
N PHE A 164 13.18 12.04 -2.45
CA PHE A 164 13.49 12.97 -3.52
C PHE A 164 15.00 13.15 -3.61
N VAL A 165 15.62 12.74 -4.72
CA VAL A 165 17.08 12.69 -4.88
C VAL A 165 17.62 13.91 -5.62
N GLY A 166 16.89 14.42 -6.60
CA GLY A 166 17.34 15.54 -7.40
C GLY A 166 16.37 15.92 -8.51
N ARG A 167 16.69 17.00 -9.22
CA ARG A 167 15.96 17.49 -10.39
C ARG A 167 16.90 17.48 -11.60
N ASP A 168 16.36 17.13 -12.75
CA ASP A 168 17.09 17.15 -14.01
C ASP A 168 16.09 17.25 -15.18
N GLY A 169 16.34 18.14 -16.14
CA GLY A 169 15.58 18.25 -17.38
C GLY A 169 14.06 18.36 -17.23
N GLY A 170 13.54 19.06 -16.19
CA GLY A 170 12.09 19.15 -15.93
C GLY A 170 11.50 17.93 -15.20
N TYR A 171 12.35 16.98 -14.80
CA TYR A 171 11.98 15.80 -14.04
C TYR A 171 12.57 15.81 -12.63
N ALA A 172 11.83 15.26 -11.68
CA ALA A 172 12.28 14.92 -10.35
C ALA A 172 12.71 13.46 -10.31
N GLN A 173 13.90 13.19 -9.80
CA GLN A 173 14.40 11.84 -9.56
C GLN A 173 14.02 11.39 -8.15
N ILE A 174 13.29 10.28 -8.04
CA ILE A 174 12.84 9.73 -6.78
C ILE A 174 13.38 8.30 -6.59
N ARG A 175 13.84 8.01 -5.39
CA ARG A 175 14.24 6.66 -4.98
C ARG A 175 13.11 6.04 -4.17
N LEU A 176 12.52 4.96 -4.68
CA LEU A 176 11.47 4.21 -4.00
C LEU A 176 12.05 3.31 -2.90
N SER A 177 11.21 2.89 -1.95
CA SER A 177 11.58 1.93 -0.91
C SER A 177 12.08 0.58 -1.46
N SER A 178 11.73 0.24 -2.71
CA SER A 178 12.23 -0.93 -3.42
C SER A 178 13.69 -0.80 -3.92
N GLY A 179 14.28 0.41 -3.84
CA GLY A 179 15.58 0.75 -4.40
C GLY A 179 15.56 1.20 -5.87
N GLU A 180 14.41 1.17 -6.55
CA GLU A 180 14.25 1.70 -7.90
C GLU A 180 14.44 3.21 -7.90
N LEU A 181 15.28 3.73 -8.79
CA LEU A 181 15.41 5.15 -9.07
C LEU A 181 14.57 5.47 -10.31
N ARG A 182 13.62 6.38 -10.15
CA ARG A 182 12.63 6.70 -11.16
C ARG A 182 12.47 8.20 -11.36
N MET A 183 12.16 8.61 -12.58
CA MET A 183 11.81 9.98 -12.93
C MET A 183 10.30 10.17 -12.90
N VAL A 184 9.86 11.32 -12.39
CA VAL A 184 8.49 11.85 -12.48
C VAL A 184 8.59 13.33 -12.87
N ARG A 185 7.56 13.89 -13.51
CA ARG A 185 7.57 15.32 -13.82
C ARG A 185 7.64 16.13 -12.52
N GLN A 186 8.34 17.26 -12.55
CA GLN A 186 8.52 18.10 -11.36
C GLN A 186 7.23 18.81 -10.92
N GLU A 187 6.22 18.93 -11.79
CA GLU A 187 4.89 19.45 -11.45
C GLU A 187 4.02 18.44 -10.71
N CYS A 188 4.42 17.16 -10.68
CA CYS A 188 3.69 16.12 -9.95
C CYS A 188 3.71 16.40 -8.45
N MET A 189 2.55 16.24 -7.82
CA MET A 189 2.37 16.43 -6.39
C MET A 189 2.90 15.22 -5.60
N ALA A 190 3.41 15.52 -4.41
CA ALA A 190 3.77 14.52 -3.41
C ALA A 190 3.45 15.04 -2.00
N THR A 191 3.20 14.16 -1.07
CA THR A 191 2.96 14.50 0.34
C THR A 191 4.21 14.21 1.17
N ILE A 192 4.59 15.13 2.04
CA ILE A 192 5.79 15.05 2.87
C ILE A 192 5.61 14.01 3.98
N GLY A 193 6.67 13.25 4.25
CA GLY A 193 6.73 12.22 5.27
C GLY A 193 6.61 10.79 4.70
N ALA A 194 6.85 9.78 5.53
CA ALA A 194 6.59 8.38 5.26
C ALA A 194 5.17 8.00 5.70
N VAL A 195 4.59 6.99 5.07
CA VAL A 195 3.24 6.50 5.43
C VAL A 195 3.25 5.87 6.81
N SER A 196 2.18 6.07 7.58
CA SER A 196 1.96 5.47 8.91
C SER A 196 2.04 3.95 8.93
N ASN A 197 2.06 3.38 10.14
CA ASN A 197 1.97 1.94 10.38
C ASN A 197 3.13 1.10 9.81
N PRO A 198 4.42 1.47 10.04
CA PRO A 198 5.57 0.74 9.49
C PRO A 198 5.62 -0.72 9.93
N ASP A 199 5.14 -1.03 11.13
CA ASP A 199 5.14 -2.38 11.71
C ASP A 199 4.07 -3.32 11.13
N ASN A 200 3.32 -2.88 10.11
CA ASN A 200 2.30 -3.72 9.48
C ASN A 200 2.86 -5.04 8.93
N SER A 201 4.09 -5.06 8.46
CA SER A 201 4.77 -6.27 7.95
C SER A 201 5.17 -7.24 9.07
N ASN A 202 5.33 -6.74 10.29
CA ASN A 202 5.77 -7.50 11.46
C ASN A 202 4.61 -8.22 12.19
N GLN A 203 3.38 -8.08 11.69
CA GLN A 203 2.21 -8.77 12.24
C GLN A 203 2.27 -10.27 11.99
N ASN A 204 1.91 -11.04 13.03
CA ASN A 204 1.62 -12.46 12.91
C ASN A 204 0.14 -12.70 13.25
N LEU A 205 -0.62 -13.22 12.29
CA LEU A 205 -2.06 -13.41 12.45
C LEU A 205 -2.44 -14.60 13.35
N GLY A 206 -1.51 -15.48 13.69
CA GLY A 206 -1.66 -16.58 14.63
C GLY A 206 -2.53 -17.74 14.15
N LYS A 207 -3.58 -17.51 13.33
CA LYS A 207 -4.46 -18.57 12.82
C LYS A 207 -5.00 -18.29 11.42
N ALA A 208 -5.30 -19.36 10.68
CA ALA A 208 -5.86 -19.29 9.31
C ALA A 208 -7.20 -18.55 9.24
N GLY A 209 -8.05 -18.65 10.26
CA GLY A 209 -9.33 -17.97 10.32
C GLY A 209 -9.23 -16.45 10.20
N ARG A 210 -8.15 -15.82 10.68
CA ARG A 210 -7.92 -14.37 10.48
C ARG A 210 -7.72 -14.01 9.01
N LYS A 211 -6.97 -14.83 8.26
CA LYS A 211 -6.84 -14.66 6.80
C LYS A 211 -8.19 -14.83 6.09
N ARG A 212 -9.01 -15.79 6.55
CA ARG A 212 -10.37 -15.99 6.02
C ARG A 212 -11.23 -14.74 6.23
N HIS A 213 -11.19 -14.10 7.39
CA HIS A 213 -11.88 -12.84 7.67
C HIS A 213 -11.37 -11.67 6.80
N MET A 214 -10.12 -11.71 6.36
CA MET A 214 -9.56 -10.74 5.42
C MET A 214 -9.99 -10.99 3.96
N GLY A 215 -10.68 -12.09 3.67
CA GLY A 215 -11.13 -12.47 2.33
C GLY A 215 -10.14 -13.33 1.55
N VAL A 216 -9.14 -13.87 2.21
CA VAL A 216 -8.17 -14.79 1.60
C VAL A 216 -8.64 -16.23 1.80
N ARG A 217 -8.87 -16.97 0.72
CA ARG A 217 -9.23 -18.39 0.74
C ARG A 217 -7.98 -19.26 0.86
N PRO A 218 -8.11 -20.51 1.35
CA PRO A 218 -7.01 -21.47 1.40
C PRO A 218 -6.40 -21.72 0.02
N THR A 219 -5.11 -22.00 0.00
CA THR A 219 -4.35 -22.33 -1.22
C THR A 219 -3.77 -23.72 -1.08
N VAL A 220 -4.04 -24.59 -2.03
CA VAL A 220 -3.40 -25.90 -2.15
C VAL A 220 -2.08 -25.75 -2.90
N ARG A 221 -1.02 -26.37 -2.43
CA ARG A 221 0.29 -26.38 -3.10
C ARG A 221 0.24 -27.28 -4.34
N GLY A 222 0.90 -26.87 -5.44
CA GLY A 222 0.96 -27.69 -6.67
C GLY A 222 1.50 -29.11 -6.45
N VAL A 223 2.44 -29.28 -5.51
CA VAL A 223 2.99 -30.62 -5.15
C VAL A 223 1.94 -31.54 -4.54
N ALA A 224 0.87 -30.99 -3.94
CA ALA A 224 -0.23 -31.79 -3.34
C ALA A 224 -1.39 -32.02 -4.31
N MET A 225 -1.21 -31.73 -5.58
CA MET A 225 -2.21 -31.91 -6.65
C MET A 225 -1.86 -33.15 -7.48
N ASN A 226 -2.80 -33.56 -8.35
CA ASN A 226 -2.56 -34.61 -9.33
C ASN A 226 -1.76 -34.06 -10.52
N PRO A 227 -1.10 -34.94 -11.33
CA PRO A 227 -0.30 -34.51 -12.49
C PRO A 227 -1.09 -33.70 -13.51
N ILE A 228 -2.38 -33.93 -13.67
CA ILE A 228 -3.26 -33.21 -14.57
C ILE A 228 -3.53 -31.76 -14.11
N ASP A 229 -3.47 -31.50 -12.79
CA ASP A 229 -3.84 -30.21 -12.22
C ASP A 229 -2.63 -29.26 -12.11
N HIS A 230 -1.43 -29.81 -11.98
CA HIS A 230 -0.23 -29.01 -11.80
C HIS A 230 1.04 -29.75 -12.26
N PRO A 231 2.01 -29.06 -12.93
CA PRO A 231 3.27 -29.64 -13.34
C PRO A 231 4.15 -30.22 -12.22
N HIS A 232 3.85 -29.89 -10.95
CA HIS A 232 4.50 -30.46 -9.76
C HIS A 232 3.67 -31.55 -9.09
N GLY A 233 2.52 -31.92 -9.69
CA GLY A 233 1.63 -32.93 -9.14
C GLY A 233 2.12 -34.34 -9.36
N GLY A 234 1.55 -35.27 -8.59
CA GLY A 234 1.83 -36.71 -8.70
C GLY A 234 2.88 -37.20 -7.69
N GLY A 235 3.24 -38.47 -7.85
CA GLY A 235 4.15 -39.21 -6.96
C GLY A 235 3.42 -39.92 -5.83
N GLU A 236 4.16 -40.79 -5.12
CA GLU A 236 3.69 -41.55 -3.97
C GLU A 236 4.16 -40.88 -2.67
N GLY A 237 3.24 -40.68 -1.72
CA GLY A 237 3.55 -40.08 -0.43
C GLY A 237 4.09 -38.66 -0.52
N ARG A 238 5.18 -38.39 0.20
CA ARG A 238 5.79 -37.07 0.33
C ARG A 238 6.85 -36.85 -0.75
N THR A 239 6.43 -36.45 -1.95
CA THR A 239 7.33 -36.18 -3.08
C THR A 239 7.81 -34.74 -3.11
N SER A 240 8.95 -34.47 -3.77
CA SER A 240 9.44 -33.15 -4.11
C SER A 240 8.81 -32.67 -5.43
N GLY A 241 9.01 -31.38 -5.78
CA GLY A 241 8.48 -30.81 -7.03
C GLY A 241 9.04 -31.40 -8.32
N GLY A 242 10.13 -32.18 -8.27
CA GLY A 242 10.73 -32.92 -9.37
C GLY A 242 11.32 -32.07 -10.51
N ARG A 243 11.13 -30.76 -10.50
CA ARG A 243 11.57 -29.83 -11.55
C ARG A 243 11.71 -28.41 -11.01
N HIS A 244 12.24 -27.52 -11.84
CA HIS A 244 12.33 -26.10 -11.53
C HIS A 244 10.92 -25.52 -11.20
N PRO A 245 10.77 -24.65 -10.17
CA PRO A 245 9.46 -24.14 -9.77
C PRO A 245 8.73 -23.41 -10.89
N VAL A 246 7.51 -23.88 -11.20
CA VAL A 246 6.66 -23.34 -12.25
C VAL A 246 5.25 -23.06 -11.75
N THR A 247 4.50 -22.25 -12.50
CA THR A 247 3.07 -22.00 -12.30
C THR A 247 2.25 -23.20 -12.82
N PRO A 248 0.91 -23.26 -12.53
CA PRO A 248 0.03 -24.28 -13.12
C PRO A 248 0.09 -24.36 -14.67
N TRP A 249 0.46 -23.28 -15.32
CA TRP A 249 0.63 -23.17 -16.78
C TRP A 249 2.06 -23.40 -17.27
N GLY A 250 2.93 -23.92 -16.44
CA GLY A 250 4.31 -24.26 -16.80
C GLY A 250 5.30 -23.10 -16.87
N LYS A 251 4.91 -21.86 -16.54
CA LYS A 251 5.84 -20.72 -16.52
C LYS A 251 6.72 -20.75 -15.29
N GLY A 252 8.02 -20.51 -15.47
CA GLY A 252 8.99 -20.38 -14.38
C GLY A 252 8.57 -19.28 -13.38
N THR A 253 8.65 -19.57 -12.08
CA THR A 253 8.27 -18.63 -11.02
C THR A 253 9.46 -17.90 -10.40
N LYS A 254 10.69 -18.41 -10.58
CA LYS A 254 11.93 -17.80 -10.09
C LYS A 254 12.76 -17.26 -11.25
N GLY A 255 13.30 -16.05 -11.08
CA GLY A 255 14.19 -15.40 -12.04
C GLY A 255 13.54 -14.83 -13.30
N THR A 256 12.29 -15.15 -13.57
CA THR A 256 11.58 -14.66 -14.76
C THR A 256 11.22 -13.19 -14.66
N LYS A 257 11.60 -12.39 -15.67
CA LYS A 257 11.21 -10.98 -15.76
C LYS A 257 9.74 -10.87 -16.18
N THR A 258 8.85 -10.52 -15.25
CA THR A 258 7.40 -10.50 -15.47
C THR A 258 6.82 -9.15 -15.91
N ARG A 259 7.62 -8.07 -15.87
CA ARG A 259 7.17 -6.73 -16.30
C ARG A 259 6.88 -6.73 -17.81
N LYS A 260 5.60 -6.52 -18.17
CA LYS A 260 5.13 -6.47 -19.57
C LYS A 260 5.14 -5.06 -20.15
N ASN A 261 4.75 -4.05 -19.35
CA ASN A 261 4.67 -2.67 -19.83
C ASN A 261 6.07 -2.06 -19.98
N LYS A 262 6.53 -1.96 -21.22
CA LYS A 262 7.82 -1.38 -21.59
C LYS A 262 7.75 0.12 -21.87
N SER A 263 6.59 0.67 -22.15
CA SER A 263 6.42 2.09 -22.50
C SER A 263 6.90 3.06 -21.41
N THR A 264 6.91 2.63 -20.16
CA THR A 264 7.34 3.41 -19.00
C THR A 264 8.77 3.11 -18.54
N ASP A 265 9.52 2.27 -19.26
CA ASP A 265 10.91 1.95 -18.91
C ASP A 265 11.83 3.18 -19.04
N LYS A 266 11.52 4.10 -19.97
CA LYS A 266 12.22 5.39 -20.13
C LYS A 266 12.22 6.28 -18.86
N TYR A 267 11.31 6.05 -17.94
CA TYR A 267 11.27 6.77 -16.66
C TYR A 267 12.02 6.05 -15.54
N ILE A 268 12.62 4.90 -15.79
CA ILE A 268 13.40 4.14 -14.81
C ILE A 268 14.87 4.38 -15.06
N VAL A 269 15.50 5.19 -14.21
CA VAL A 269 16.95 5.48 -14.28
C VAL A 269 17.74 4.25 -13.83
N ARG A 270 17.31 3.63 -12.73
CA ARG A 270 17.94 2.41 -12.21
C ARG A 270 16.88 1.44 -11.69
N SER A 271 16.86 0.24 -12.26
CA SER A 271 15.97 -0.83 -11.80
C SER A 271 16.34 -1.29 -10.39
N ARG A 272 15.34 -1.74 -9.61
CA ARG A 272 15.55 -2.38 -8.30
C ARG A 272 16.48 -3.60 -8.33
N ASN A 273 16.57 -4.27 -9.47
CA ASN A 273 17.39 -5.47 -9.70
C ASN A 273 18.74 -5.15 -10.37
N ALA A 274 19.07 -3.88 -10.61
CA ALA A 274 20.38 -3.52 -11.12
C ALA A 274 21.44 -3.95 -10.11
N LYS A 275 22.45 -4.72 -10.58
CA LYS A 275 23.60 -5.07 -9.74
C LYS A 275 24.22 -3.77 -9.24
N LYS A 276 24.47 -3.68 -7.92
CA LYS A 276 25.37 -2.65 -7.41
C LYS A 276 26.67 -2.85 -8.15
N GLY A 277 27.14 -1.83 -8.90
CA GLY A 277 28.43 -1.89 -9.54
C GLY A 277 29.48 -2.30 -8.51
N ARG A 278 30.34 -3.22 -8.91
CA ARG A 278 31.55 -3.55 -8.15
C ARG A 278 32.46 -2.35 -8.11
#